data_a98883e39513677e5eb3ac54fa73a33a
#
_entry.id   a98883e39513677e5eb3ac54fa73a33a
#
_cell.length_a   1.000
_cell.length_b   1.000
_cell.length_c   1.000
_cell.angle_alpha   90.00
_cell.angle_beta   90.00
_cell.angle_gamma   90.00
#
_symmetry.space_group_name_H-M   'P 1'
#
loop_
_entity.id
_entity.type
_entity.pdbx_description
1 polymer ?
#
loop_
_entity_poly.entity_id
_entity_poly.type
_entity_poly.pdbx_seq_one_letter_code
_entity_poly.pdbx_strand_id
1 'polypeptide(L)'
;MKLSHSLASFLLLFCASAALAQGTSPSLSVAPIGTLVITRGGKAQLDIALQVNRGFHVNSNKPNDELLLPTVVHLNPPQGIMIVNIQYPAGEQLALPMIGNEKLSVYTGAFNVSAEVRIQKSVALGTQRVHGEVKYQACDNRQCFPPKTAPLEFDIKVVRPKVRKSTYTPASPHIR
;
A
#
# COMPACT_ATOMS: atom_id res chain seq x y z
N MET A 1 83.51 3.22 6.65
CA MET A 1 82.34 3.92 6.14
C MET A 1 81.23 2.87 5.85
N LYS A 2 80.24 2.71 6.69
CA LYS A 2 79.10 1.81 6.43
C LYS A 2 77.87 2.65 6.62
N LEU A 3 77.16 2.95 5.53
CA LEU A 3 75.85 3.60 5.54
C LEU A 3 74.78 2.57 5.92
N SER A 4 74.09 2.82 7.05
CA SER A 4 72.93 2.06 7.45
C SER A 4 71.68 2.76 6.91
N HIS A 5 70.93 2.09 6.01
CA HIS A 5 69.66 2.58 5.51
C HIS A 5 68.54 2.01 6.40
N SER A 6 67.96 2.89 7.22
CA SER A 6 66.77 2.58 8.04
C SER A 6 65.53 2.74 7.15
N LEU A 7 64.91 1.63 6.75
CA LEU A 7 63.56 1.64 6.12
C LEU A 7 62.52 1.86 7.20
N ALA A 8 61.96 3.07 7.27
CA ALA A 8 60.78 3.35 8.05
C ALA A 8 59.55 2.88 7.26
N SER A 9 58.99 1.75 7.68
CA SER A 9 57.74 1.21 7.12
C SER A 9 56.56 1.99 7.65
N PHE A 10 55.98 2.87 6.82
CA PHE A 10 54.82 3.68 7.15
C PHE A 10 53.56 2.83 6.85
N LEU A 11 53.00 2.20 7.92
CA LEU A 11 51.77 1.41 7.86
C LEU A 11 50.58 2.36 7.85
N LEU A 12 50.06 2.69 6.68
CA LEU A 12 48.79 3.43 6.51
C LEU A 12 47.61 2.54 6.92
N LEU A 13 47.09 2.77 8.13
CA LEU A 13 45.81 2.24 8.58
C LEU A 13 44.69 2.94 7.77
N PHE A 14 44.17 2.24 6.76
CA PHE A 14 42.98 2.65 6.03
C PHE A 14 41.75 2.35 6.90
N CYS A 15 41.30 3.35 7.71
CA CYS A 15 40.07 3.27 8.47
C CYS A 15 38.92 3.39 7.49
N ALA A 16 38.37 2.27 7.03
CA ALA A 16 37.13 2.23 6.25
C ALA A 16 35.96 2.60 7.17
N SER A 17 35.57 3.88 7.17
CA SER A 17 34.37 4.35 7.83
C SER A 17 33.16 3.78 7.06
N ALA A 18 32.58 2.68 7.57
CA ALA A 18 31.27 2.21 7.13
C ALA A 18 30.24 3.28 7.52
N ALA A 19 29.86 4.13 6.59
CA ALA A 19 28.73 5.03 6.74
C ALA A 19 27.48 4.13 6.85
N LEU A 20 27.00 3.95 8.09
CA LEU A 20 25.66 3.38 8.33
C LEU A 20 24.66 4.35 7.69
N ALA A 21 24.15 3.99 6.51
CA ALA A 21 23.01 4.65 5.92
C ALA A 21 21.85 4.50 6.92
N GLN A 22 21.61 5.52 7.73
CA GLN A 22 20.41 5.61 8.58
C GLN A 22 19.22 5.79 7.65
N GLY A 23 18.70 4.68 7.15
CA GLY A 23 17.44 4.66 6.43
C GLY A 23 16.37 5.17 7.39
N THR A 24 15.90 6.39 7.17
CA THR A 24 14.75 6.91 7.90
C THR A 24 13.59 5.96 7.66
N SER A 25 13.09 5.33 8.73
CA SER A 25 11.90 4.47 8.66
C SER A 25 10.80 5.21 7.91
N PRO A 26 10.09 4.55 7.00
CA PRO A 26 9.01 5.19 6.27
C PRO A 26 7.96 5.70 7.27
N SER A 27 7.46 6.92 7.07
CA SER A 27 6.41 7.49 7.94
C SER A 27 5.06 6.79 7.77
N LEU A 28 4.86 6.08 6.64
CA LEU A 28 3.71 5.22 6.36
C LEU A 28 4.19 3.93 5.71
N SER A 29 3.63 2.81 6.12
CA SER A 29 3.87 1.49 5.53
C SER A 29 2.56 0.83 5.12
N VAL A 30 2.63 -0.05 4.12
CA VAL A 30 1.54 -0.89 3.65
C VAL A 30 1.80 -2.31 4.14
N ALA A 31 0.81 -2.92 4.78
CA ALA A 31 0.92 -4.32 5.18
C ALA A 31 0.86 -5.25 3.94
N PRO A 32 1.53 -6.40 3.97
CA PRO A 32 1.44 -7.37 2.89
C PRO A 32 -0.01 -7.78 2.62
N ILE A 33 -0.42 -7.74 1.34
CA ILE A 33 -1.76 -8.15 0.91
C ILE A 33 -1.69 -9.60 0.46
N GLY A 34 -2.54 -10.45 1.04
CA GLY A 34 -2.63 -11.85 0.64
C GLY A 34 -3.20 -12.03 -0.77
N THR A 35 -3.00 -13.22 -1.35
CA THR A 35 -3.57 -13.55 -2.67
C THR A 35 -5.10 -13.58 -2.63
N LEU A 36 -5.74 -12.77 -3.47
CA LEU A 36 -7.19 -12.79 -3.65
C LEU A 36 -7.58 -13.91 -4.63
N VAL A 37 -8.42 -14.85 -4.20
CA VAL A 37 -8.95 -15.91 -5.08
C VAL A 37 -10.32 -15.49 -5.58
N ILE A 38 -10.43 -15.20 -6.89
CA ILE A 38 -11.66 -14.68 -7.49
C ILE A 38 -12.07 -15.54 -8.68
N THR A 39 -13.34 -15.86 -8.79
CA THR A 39 -13.85 -16.56 -9.98
C THR A 39 -13.86 -15.62 -11.19
N ARG A 40 -13.55 -16.17 -12.36
CA ARG A 40 -13.65 -15.44 -13.63
C ARG A 40 -15.07 -14.92 -13.82
N GLY A 41 -15.23 -13.62 -14.06
CA GLY A 41 -16.52 -12.94 -14.09
C GLY A 41 -17.10 -12.58 -12.72
N GLY A 42 -16.37 -12.85 -11.64
CA GLY A 42 -16.76 -12.56 -10.27
C GLY A 42 -16.14 -11.28 -9.71
N LYS A 43 -16.34 -11.09 -8.42
CA LYS A 43 -15.82 -9.96 -7.64
C LYS A 43 -15.41 -10.36 -6.24
N ALA A 44 -14.55 -9.57 -5.63
CA ALA A 44 -14.14 -9.70 -4.23
C ALA A 44 -13.84 -8.36 -3.60
N GLN A 45 -13.87 -8.30 -2.28
CA GLN A 45 -13.37 -7.18 -1.48
C GLN A 45 -11.85 -7.24 -1.42
N LEU A 46 -11.20 -6.09 -1.56
CA LEU A 46 -9.79 -5.84 -1.31
C LEU A 46 -9.69 -4.92 -0.10
N ASP A 47 -8.94 -5.32 0.91
CA ASP A 47 -8.63 -4.49 2.07
C ASP A 47 -7.12 -4.22 2.10
N ILE A 48 -6.76 -2.93 2.16
CA ILE A 48 -5.39 -2.43 2.18
C ILE A 48 -5.15 -1.85 3.55
N ALA A 49 -4.41 -2.59 4.39
CA ALA A 49 -4.05 -2.14 5.73
C ALA A 49 -2.81 -1.25 5.66
N LEU A 50 -2.93 -0.07 6.24
CA LEU A 50 -1.92 0.98 6.27
C LEU A 50 -1.55 1.30 7.71
N GLN A 51 -0.28 1.58 7.95
CA GLN A 51 0.25 1.95 9.26
C GLN A 51 1.04 3.25 9.17
N VAL A 52 0.57 4.28 9.85
CA VAL A 52 1.35 5.50 10.10
C VAL A 52 2.21 5.29 11.34
N ASN A 53 3.50 5.57 11.23
CA ASN A 53 4.44 5.40 12.33
C ASN A 53 4.22 6.43 13.44
N ARG A 54 4.58 6.06 14.67
CA ARG A 54 4.49 6.95 15.83
C ARG A 54 5.18 8.28 15.57
N GLY A 55 4.55 9.36 16.03
CA GLY A 55 5.06 10.73 15.89
C GLY A 55 4.74 11.37 14.54
N PHE A 56 4.10 10.62 13.62
CA PHE A 56 3.62 11.13 12.35
C PHE A 56 2.10 11.06 12.25
N HIS A 57 1.58 11.91 11.39
CA HIS A 57 0.26 11.79 10.79
C HIS A 57 0.39 12.01 9.28
N VAL A 58 -0.56 11.53 8.51
CA VAL A 58 -0.67 11.81 7.07
C VAL A 58 -2.00 12.49 6.80
N ASN A 59 -2.03 13.39 5.83
CA ASN A 59 -3.31 14.00 5.44
C ASN A 59 -4.31 12.92 5.06
N SER A 60 -5.58 13.10 5.40
CA SER A 60 -6.62 12.18 4.95
C SER A 60 -6.78 12.23 3.42
N ASN A 61 -7.63 11.37 2.86
CA ASN A 61 -7.97 11.45 1.43
C ASN A 61 -8.83 12.67 1.09
N LYS A 62 -9.34 13.38 2.09
CA LYS A 62 -10.09 14.64 1.99
C LYS A 62 -9.59 15.60 3.07
N PRO A 63 -8.43 16.21 2.88
CA PRO A 63 -7.93 17.20 3.81
C PRO A 63 -8.87 18.43 3.85
N ASN A 64 -8.84 19.17 4.96
CA ASN A 64 -9.68 20.34 5.14
C ASN A 64 -9.16 21.57 4.38
N ASP A 65 -7.92 21.53 3.91
CA ASP A 65 -7.26 22.61 3.18
C ASP A 65 -6.81 22.10 1.80
N GLU A 66 -7.09 22.87 0.75
CA GLU A 66 -6.77 22.53 -0.65
C GLU A 66 -5.26 22.54 -0.94
N LEU A 67 -4.45 23.20 -0.12
CA LEU A 67 -2.99 23.20 -0.24
C LEU A 67 -2.34 21.93 0.30
N LEU A 68 -3.08 21.13 1.04
CA LEU A 68 -2.60 19.87 1.60
C LEU A 68 -2.75 18.73 0.58
N LEU A 69 -1.69 17.95 0.42
CA LEU A 69 -1.72 16.80 -0.48
C LEU A 69 -2.45 15.63 0.18
N PRO A 70 -3.53 15.11 -0.43
CA PRO A 70 -4.29 13.99 0.13
C PRO A 70 -3.53 12.68 0.08
N THR A 71 -3.87 11.75 0.96
CA THR A 71 -3.47 10.35 0.83
C THR A 71 -4.32 9.66 -0.24
N VAL A 72 -3.67 9.11 -1.27
CA VAL A 72 -4.34 8.50 -2.43
C VAL A 72 -3.73 7.14 -2.74
N VAL A 73 -4.58 6.11 -2.85
CA VAL A 73 -4.21 4.78 -3.34
C VAL A 73 -4.39 4.75 -4.86
N HIS A 74 -3.30 4.45 -5.58
CA HIS A 74 -3.30 4.20 -7.01
C HIS A 74 -3.03 2.73 -7.26
N LEU A 75 -3.87 2.08 -8.07
CA LEU A 75 -3.74 0.66 -8.43
C LEU A 75 -3.76 0.52 -9.94
N ASN A 76 -2.82 -0.26 -10.47
CA ASN A 76 -2.65 -0.51 -11.90
C ASN A 76 -2.93 -1.98 -12.22
N PRO A 77 -4.20 -2.40 -12.27
CA PRO A 77 -4.56 -3.77 -12.56
C PRO A 77 -4.30 -4.13 -14.04
N PRO A 78 -4.00 -5.40 -14.37
CA PRO A 78 -3.96 -5.89 -15.73
C PRO A 78 -5.31 -5.73 -16.45
N GLN A 79 -5.28 -5.78 -17.79
CA GLN A 79 -6.47 -5.65 -18.63
C GLN A 79 -7.57 -6.65 -18.23
N GLY A 80 -8.80 -6.17 -18.15
CA GLY A 80 -9.97 -6.96 -17.77
C GLY A 80 -10.19 -7.13 -16.27
N ILE A 81 -9.29 -6.57 -15.44
CA ILE A 81 -9.46 -6.46 -14.00
C ILE A 81 -9.76 -4.99 -13.69
N MET A 82 -10.84 -4.75 -12.96
CA MET A 82 -11.24 -3.41 -12.55
C MET A 82 -11.23 -3.32 -11.03
N ILE A 83 -10.69 -2.22 -10.53
CA ILE A 83 -10.74 -1.90 -9.10
C ILE A 83 -11.61 -0.65 -8.97
N VAL A 84 -12.70 -0.79 -8.25
CA VAL A 84 -13.74 0.23 -8.14
C VAL A 84 -14.13 0.45 -6.68
N ASN A 85 -14.89 1.50 -6.42
CA ASN A 85 -15.43 1.79 -5.10
C ASN A 85 -14.35 1.85 -3.99
N ILE A 86 -13.24 2.57 -4.28
CA ILE A 86 -12.19 2.78 -3.27
C ILE A 86 -12.78 3.65 -2.16
N GLN A 87 -12.80 3.10 -0.95
CA GLN A 87 -13.35 3.74 0.24
C GLN A 87 -12.26 3.94 1.28
N TYR A 88 -12.22 5.14 1.80
CA TYR A 88 -11.31 5.54 2.87
C TYR A 88 -12.09 5.70 4.16
N PRO A 89 -11.48 5.49 5.34
CA PRO A 89 -12.12 5.82 6.59
C PRO A 89 -12.28 7.34 6.74
N ALA A 90 -13.11 7.78 7.65
CA ALA A 90 -13.16 9.19 8.03
C ALA A 90 -11.82 9.61 8.62
N GLY A 91 -11.34 10.81 8.24
CA GLY A 91 -10.14 11.38 8.84
C GLY A 91 -10.42 11.87 10.27
N GLU A 92 -9.40 11.74 11.12
CA GLU A 92 -9.41 12.33 12.46
C GLU A 92 -9.17 13.83 12.36
N GLN A 93 -9.83 14.61 13.23
CA GLN A 93 -9.63 16.06 13.28
C GLN A 93 -8.52 16.39 14.30
N LEU A 94 -7.33 16.72 13.79
CA LEU A 94 -6.14 17.03 14.59
C LEU A 94 -5.89 18.52 14.58
N ALA A 95 -5.86 19.13 15.77
CA ALA A 95 -5.43 20.52 15.95
C ALA A 95 -3.92 20.56 16.21
N LEU A 96 -3.18 21.32 15.41
CA LEU A 96 -1.73 21.48 15.55
C LEU A 96 -1.42 22.90 15.97
N PRO A 97 -0.64 23.10 17.08
CA PRO A 97 -0.28 24.43 17.55
C PRO A 97 0.45 25.29 16.51
N MET A 98 1.19 24.65 15.59
CA MET A 98 2.00 25.33 14.58
C MET A 98 1.18 26.03 13.48
N ILE A 99 -0.08 25.64 13.28
CA ILE A 99 -0.99 26.22 12.27
C ILE A 99 -2.17 26.98 12.91
N GLY A 100 -2.04 27.33 14.18
CA GLY A 100 -3.12 27.99 14.93
C GLY A 100 -4.17 27.00 15.42
N ASN A 101 -5.44 27.42 15.41
CA ASN A 101 -6.55 26.57 15.86
C ASN A 101 -7.25 25.79 14.74
N GLU A 102 -6.69 25.79 13.55
CA GLU A 102 -7.26 25.04 12.42
C GLU A 102 -7.10 23.55 12.64
N LYS A 103 -8.14 22.82 12.33
CA LYS A 103 -8.15 21.35 12.44
C LYS A 103 -7.82 20.75 11.10
N LEU A 104 -6.83 19.87 11.07
CA LEU A 104 -6.49 19.05 9.91
C LEU A 104 -7.26 17.74 9.94
N SER A 105 -7.74 17.31 8.78
CA SER A 105 -8.28 15.95 8.59
C SER A 105 -7.12 15.01 8.23
N VAL A 106 -6.80 14.09 9.14
CA VAL A 106 -5.59 13.25 9.05
C VAL A 106 -5.90 11.77 9.34
N TYR A 107 -4.94 10.91 9.00
CA TYR A 107 -4.87 9.53 9.50
C TYR A 107 -3.67 9.38 10.42
N THR A 108 -3.87 8.67 11.53
CA THR A 108 -2.85 8.29 12.50
C THR A 108 -2.89 6.78 12.72
N GLY A 109 -1.81 6.19 13.23
CA GLY A 109 -1.78 4.76 13.56
C GLY A 109 -2.20 3.84 12.41
N ALA A 110 -2.98 2.80 12.71
CA ALA A 110 -3.46 1.84 11.73
C ALA A 110 -4.81 2.27 11.14
N PHE A 111 -4.95 2.18 9.81
CA PHE A 111 -6.22 2.39 9.12
C PHE A 111 -6.32 1.51 7.87
N ASN A 112 -7.55 1.28 7.39
CA ASN A 112 -7.81 0.45 6.22
C ASN A 112 -8.46 1.26 5.10
N VAL A 113 -7.98 1.02 3.88
CA VAL A 113 -8.65 1.45 2.65
C VAL A 113 -9.23 0.21 1.99
N SER A 114 -10.50 0.25 1.62
CA SER A 114 -11.16 -0.88 0.97
C SER A 114 -11.53 -0.57 -0.47
N ALA A 115 -11.61 -1.61 -1.31
CA ALA A 115 -12.01 -1.50 -2.71
C ALA A 115 -12.72 -2.78 -3.17
N GLU A 116 -13.48 -2.71 -4.25
CA GLU A 116 -14.04 -3.88 -4.90
C GLU A 116 -13.23 -4.21 -6.16
N VAL A 117 -12.75 -5.47 -6.25
CA VAL A 117 -12.09 -6.01 -7.44
C VAL A 117 -13.11 -6.78 -8.27
N ARG A 118 -13.22 -6.45 -9.56
CA ARG A 118 -14.10 -7.12 -10.53
C ARG A 118 -13.29 -7.76 -11.64
N ILE A 119 -13.57 -9.02 -11.95
CA ILE A 119 -12.88 -9.77 -13.00
C ILE A 119 -13.83 -9.97 -14.19
N GLN A 120 -13.42 -9.53 -15.39
CA GLN A 120 -14.17 -9.77 -16.61
C GLN A 120 -14.12 -11.24 -17.01
N LYS A 121 -15.13 -11.71 -17.77
CA LYS A 121 -15.20 -13.10 -18.27
C LYS A 121 -14.09 -13.44 -19.28
N SER A 122 -13.45 -12.44 -19.87
CA SER A 122 -12.35 -12.60 -20.84
C SER A 122 -10.99 -12.83 -20.18
N VAL A 123 -10.84 -12.57 -18.88
CA VAL A 123 -9.55 -12.69 -18.19
C VAL A 123 -9.11 -14.15 -18.15
N ALA A 124 -7.84 -14.40 -18.46
CA ALA A 124 -7.26 -15.74 -18.40
C ALA A 124 -7.26 -16.28 -16.96
N LEU A 125 -7.40 -17.60 -16.83
CA LEU A 125 -7.22 -18.29 -15.55
C LEU A 125 -5.76 -18.26 -15.13
N GLY A 126 -5.50 -18.24 -13.82
CA GLY A 126 -4.14 -18.18 -13.27
C GLY A 126 -3.91 -16.97 -12.39
N THR A 127 -2.65 -16.71 -12.10
CA THR A 127 -2.25 -15.58 -11.24
C THR A 127 -2.04 -14.33 -12.07
N GLN A 128 -2.63 -13.23 -11.62
CA GLN A 128 -2.50 -11.89 -12.18
C GLN A 128 -1.93 -10.99 -11.08
N ARG A 129 -0.78 -10.36 -11.32
CA ARG A 129 -0.17 -9.43 -10.38
C ARG A 129 -0.69 -8.03 -10.58
N VAL A 130 -1.08 -7.38 -9.51
CA VAL A 130 -1.47 -5.97 -9.46
C VAL A 130 -0.37 -5.19 -8.76
N HIS A 131 0.09 -4.13 -9.40
CA HIS A 131 1.00 -3.16 -8.81
C HIS A 131 0.25 -1.89 -8.46
N GLY A 132 0.74 -1.18 -7.47
CA GLY A 132 0.18 0.09 -7.08
C GLY A 132 1.08 0.86 -6.13
N GLU A 133 0.58 1.97 -5.66
CA GLU A 133 1.27 2.85 -4.74
C GLU A 133 0.28 3.64 -3.88
N VAL A 134 0.72 4.03 -2.70
CA VAL A 134 0.04 5.00 -1.86
C VAL A 134 0.84 6.29 -1.89
N LYS A 135 0.28 7.34 -2.48
CA LYS A 135 0.84 8.71 -2.41
C LYS A 135 0.35 9.37 -1.14
N TYR A 136 1.26 9.98 -0.40
CA TYR A 136 0.93 10.64 0.86
C TYR A 136 1.92 11.75 1.21
N GLN A 137 1.51 12.65 2.08
CA GLN A 137 2.37 13.62 2.74
C GLN A 137 2.27 13.41 4.24
N ALA A 138 3.41 13.12 4.85
CA ALA A 138 3.50 12.97 6.30
C ALA A 138 3.93 14.28 6.94
N CYS A 139 3.38 14.53 8.13
CA CYS A 139 3.76 15.64 8.99
C CYS A 139 4.03 15.11 10.40
N ASP A 140 4.87 15.82 11.15
CA ASP A 140 4.98 15.68 12.59
C ASP A 140 4.40 16.92 13.30
N ASN A 141 4.62 17.08 14.58
CA ASN A 141 4.13 18.23 15.34
C ASN A 141 4.83 19.56 15.01
N ARG A 142 5.82 19.57 14.13
CA ARG A 142 6.67 20.73 13.81
C ARG A 142 6.65 21.11 12.35
N GLN A 143 6.54 20.13 11.44
CA GLN A 143 6.65 20.37 10.01
C GLN A 143 5.98 19.26 9.19
N CYS A 144 5.65 19.58 7.95
CA CYS A 144 5.30 18.61 6.92
C CYS A 144 6.52 18.28 6.08
N PHE A 145 6.66 17.01 5.74
CA PHE A 145 7.76 16.50 4.92
C PHE A 145 7.37 16.50 3.43
N PRO A 146 8.34 16.44 2.52
CA PRO A 146 8.04 16.28 1.11
C PRO A 146 7.15 15.05 0.87
N PRO A 147 6.27 15.09 -0.14
CA PRO A 147 5.42 13.96 -0.52
C PRO A 147 6.25 12.70 -0.81
N LYS A 148 5.70 11.55 -0.43
CA LYS A 148 6.30 10.24 -0.65
C LYS A 148 5.30 9.28 -1.26
N THR A 149 5.82 8.17 -1.78
CA THR A 149 5.04 7.02 -2.23
C THR A 149 5.46 5.78 -1.45
N ALA A 150 4.49 4.96 -1.05
CA ALA A 150 4.70 3.62 -0.52
C ALA A 150 4.22 2.62 -1.58
N PRO A 151 5.10 1.74 -2.11
CA PRO A 151 4.70 0.75 -3.09
C PRO A 151 3.80 -0.30 -2.46
N LEU A 152 2.90 -0.86 -3.24
CA LEU A 152 2.10 -2.03 -2.89
C LEU A 152 1.95 -2.95 -4.09
N GLU A 153 1.87 -4.24 -3.82
CA GLU A 153 1.58 -5.24 -4.82
C GLU A 153 0.83 -6.42 -4.21
N PHE A 154 0.04 -7.09 -5.01
CA PHE A 154 -0.67 -8.32 -4.60
C PHE A 154 -1.04 -9.17 -5.81
N ASP A 155 -1.32 -10.45 -5.53
CA ASP A 155 -1.72 -11.41 -6.54
C ASP A 155 -3.24 -11.66 -6.51
N ILE A 156 -3.83 -11.79 -7.70
CA ILE A 156 -5.19 -12.25 -7.89
C ILE A 156 -5.13 -13.59 -8.61
N LYS A 157 -5.60 -14.65 -7.95
CA LYS A 157 -5.75 -15.98 -8.55
C LYS A 157 -7.13 -16.10 -9.17
N VAL A 158 -7.20 -16.01 -10.50
CA VAL A 158 -8.45 -16.16 -11.25
C VAL A 158 -8.76 -17.65 -11.44
N VAL A 159 -9.89 -18.10 -10.93
CA VAL A 159 -10.32 -19.50 -10.98
C VAL A 159 -11.60 -19.69 -11.78
N ARG A 160 -11.87 -20.94 -12.19
CA ARG A 160 -13.13 -21.28 -12.89
C ARG A 160 -14.32 -21.13 -11.96
N PRO A 161 -15.47 -20.60 -12.44
CA PRO A 161 -16.71 -20.69 -11.69
C PRO A 161 -17.09 -22.14 -11.39
N LYS A 162 -17.49 -22.44 -10.15
CA LYS A 162 -18.07 -23.75 -9.84
C LYS A 162 -19.39 -23.88 -10.57
N VAL A 163 -19.51 -24.87 -11.48
CA VAL A 163 -20.79 -25.20 -12.10
C VAL A 163 -21.68 -25.81 -11.00
N ARG A 164 -22.73 -25.11 -10.62
CA ARG A 164 -23.79 -25.76 -9.83
C ARG A 164 -24.44 -26.80 -10.74
N LYS A 165 -24.30 -28.07 -10.43
CA LYS A 165 -25.17 -29.09 -11.02
C LYS A 165 -26.60 -28.73 -10.63
N SER A 166 -27.41 -28.30 -11.61
CA SER A 166 -28.84 -28.15 -11.42
C SER A 166 -29.38 -29.54 -11.18
N THR A 167 -29.86 -29.83 -9.99
CA THR A 167 -30.71 -31.02 -9.75
C THR A 167 -32.07 -30.69 -10.32
N TYR A 168 -32.20 -30.86 -11.66
CA TYR A 168 -33.51 -30.93 -12.29
C TYR A 168 -34.13 -32.24 -11.83
N THR A 169 -35.11 -32.21 -10.93
CA THR A 169 -36.01 -33.31 -10.64
C THR A 169 -37.12 -33.22 -11.65
N PRO A 170 -37.23 -34.16 -12.62
CA PRO A 170 -38.37 -34.15 -13.54
C PRO A 170 -39.63 -34.34 -12.70
N ALA A 171 -40.61 -33.46 -12.93
CA ALA A 171 -41.93 -33.63 -12.35
C ALA A 171 -42.48 -34.99 -12.79
N SER A 172 -42.92 -35.81 -11.81
CA SER A 172 -43.57 -37.11 -12.10
C SER A 172 -44.80 -36.87 -12.96
N PRO A 173 -45.01 -37.62 -14.09
CA PRO A 173 -46.21 -37.47 -14.87
C PRO A 173 -47.38 -37.95 -14.04
N HIS A 174 -48.33 -37.05 -13.75
CA HIS A 174 -49.63 -37.44 -13.23
C HIS A 174 -50.32 -38.26 -14.26
N ILE A 175 -50.38 -39.57 -14.05
CA ILE A 175 -51.28 -40.51 -14.80
C ILE A 175 -52.64 -40.32 -14.20
N ARG A 176 -53.60 -39.90 -15.05
CA ARG A 176 -55.02 -39.97 -14.79
C ARG A 176 -55.56 -41.31 -15.22
#